data_ff3d394abe0735e250dd30b398f65583
#
_entry.id   ff3d394abe0735e250dd30b398f65583
#
_cell.length_a   1.000
_cell.length_b   1.000
_cell.length_c   1.000
_cell.angle_alpha   90.00
_cell.angle_beta   90.00
_cell.angle_gamma   90.00
#
_symmetry.space_group_name_H-M   'P 1'
#
loop_
_entity.id
_entity.type
_entity.pdbx_description
1 polymer ?
#
loop_
_entity_poly.entity_id
_entity_poly.type
_entity_poly.pdbx_seq_one_letter_code
_entity_poly.pdbx_strand_id
1 'polypeptide(L)'
;MSNNNVNPNRVYFDFKGKIPNLEVEASPAQVPDKNNKTHHKLITDTTLRDGAQDPRVALFSNDAKLKYFDLLHQLDNGTGCIEAVEVFIYQKRDIWTLEKLLERGYAYPQVTTWTRAIPKDIKTLIE
;
A
#
# COMPACT_ATOMS: atom_id res chain seq x y z
N MET A 1 37.27 1.85 -11.87
CA MET A 1 37.34 2.79 -10.72
C MET A 1 35.99 3.45 -10.60
N SER A 2 35.17 2.96 -9.67
CA SER A 2 33.80 3.48 -9.45
C SER A 2 33.88 4.66 -8.49
N ASN A 3 33.64 5.86 -9.00
CA ASN A 3 33.47 7.06 -8.18
C ASN A 3 32.14 6.94 -7.42
N ASN A 4 32.20 6.42 -6.21
CA ASN A 4 31.10 6.56 -5.25
C ASN A 4 31.06 8.03 -4.78
N ASN A 5 30.27 8.83 -5.46
CA ASN A 5 30.00 10.20 -5.05
C ASN A 5 29.03 10.13 -3.83
N VAL A 6 29.58 9.81 -2.67
CA VAL A 6 28.84 9.81 -1.40
C VAL A 6 28.65 11.27 -0.99
N ASN A 7 27.40 11.72 -0.94
CA ASN A 7 27.06 13.07 -0.47
C ASN A 7 27.47 13.20 1.01
N PRO A 8 28.45 14.08 1.36
CA PRO A 8 28.97 14.18 2.72
C PRO A 8 27.93 14.68 3.75
N ASN A 9 26.80 15.24 3.29
CA ASN A 9 25.74 15.74 4.16
C ASN A 9 24.62 14.70 4.42
N ARG A 10 24.75 13.49 3.89
CA ARG A 10 23.81 12.41 4.16
C ARG A 10 24.32 11.57 5.34
N VAL A 11 23.59 11.59 6.43
CA VAL A 11 23.84 10.67 7.54
C VAL A 11 23.39 9.28 7.08
N TYR A 12 24.35 8.42 6.76
CA TYR A 12 24.06 7.01 6.50
C TYR A 12 24.10 6.28 7.83
N PHE A 13 23.01 5.62 8.16
CA PHE A 13 23.00 4.69 9.28
C PHE A 13 23.83 3.46 8.88
N ASP A 14 24.91 3.20 9.61
CA ASP A 14 25.65 1.95 9.46
C ASP A 14 24.91 0.84 10.20
N PHE A 15 24.22 0.02 9.45
CA PHE A 15 23.49 -1.13 9.96
C PHE A 15 24.34 -2.38 10.14
N LYS A 16 25.66 -2.33 9.84
CA LYS A 16 26.54 -3.48 10.01
C LYS A 16 26.51 -3.98 11.44
N GLY A 17 26.08 -5.23 11.60
CA GLY A 17 25.97 -5.90 12.90
C GLY A 17 24.79 -5.51 13.77
N LYS A 18 23.90 -4.59 13.30
CA LYS A 18 22.68 -4.18 14.03
C LYS A 18 21.39 -4.76 13.46
N ILE A 19 21.43 -5.22 12.23
CA ILE A 19 20.34 -5.99 11.63
C ILE A 19 20.71 -7.46 11.80
N PRO A 20 19.86 -8.29 12.43
CA PRO A 20 20.05 -9.73 12.41
C PRO A 20 20.23 -10.14 10.94
N ASN A 21 21.21 -11.00 10.66
CA ASN A 21 21.30 -11.63 9.35
C ASN A 21 19.97 -12.35 9.12
N LEU A 22 19.05 -11.66 8.48
CA LEU A 22 17.94 -12.32 7.82
C LEU A 22 18.58 -13.05 6.65
N GLU A 23 19.04 -14.27 6.91
CA GLU A 23 19.15 -15.26 5.86
C GLU A 23 17.72 -15.42 5.32
N VAL A 24 17.38 -14.57 4.38
CA VAL A 24 16.28 -14.87 3.49
C VAL A 24 16.78 -16.08 2.72
N GLU A 25 16.50 -17.28 3.26
CA GLU A 25 16.53 -18.46 2.43
C GLU A 25 15.66 -18.09 1.22
N ALA A 26 16.32 -17.75 0.13
CA ALA A 26 15.64 -17.68 -1.15
C ALA A 26 15.01 -19.07 -1.29
N SER A 27 13.73 -19.18 -0.99
CA SER A 27 13.01 -20.42 -1.24
C SER A 27 13.42 -20.84 -2.64
N PRO A 28 14.05 -22.02 -2.81
CA PRO A 28 14.46 -22.46 -4.13
C PRO A 28 13.24 -22.30 -5.01
N ALA A 29 13.42 -21.65 -6.15
CA ALA A 29 12.34 -21.39 -7.09
C ALA A 29 11.53 -22.69 -7.18
N GLN A 30 10.35 -22.69 -6.57
CA GLN A 30 9.57 -23.91 -6.48
C GLN A 30 9.30 -24.33 -7.91
N VAL A 31 9.89 -25.45 -8.32
CA VAL A 31 9.54 -26.09 -9.57
C VAL A 31 8.03 -26.22 -9.55
N PRO A 32 7.30 -25.70 -10.57
CA PRO A 32 5.84 -25.74 -10.53
C PRO A 32 5.40 -27.20 -10.37
N ASP A 33 4.95 -27.57 -9.19
CA ASP A 33 4.27 -28.83 -8.98
C ASP A 33 3.00 -28.75 -9.84
N LYS A 34 2.82 -29.68 -10.75
CA LYS A 34 1.67 -29.70 -11.68
C LYS A 34 0.30 -29.75 -10.97
N ASN A 35 0.28 -29.95 -9.66
CA ASN A 35 -0.89 -29.93 -8.78
C ASN A 35 -0.94 -28.69 -7.88
N ASN A 36 0.01 -27.79 -7.99
CA ASN A 36 0.12 -26.67 -7.08
C ASN A 36 -0.70 -25.49 -7.63
N LYS A 37 -1.72 -25.13 -6.87
CA LYS A 37 -2.35 -23.81 -6.99
C LYS A 37 -1.23 -22.80 -6.79
N THR A 38 -0.86 -22.10 -7.85
CA THR A 38 0.11 -21.00 -7.77
C THR A 38 -0.35 -20.07 -6.68
N HIS A 39 0.38 -20.03 -5.56
CA HIS A 39 0.17 -19.01 -4.55
C HIS A 39 0.62 -17.70 -5.16
N HIS A 40 -0.31 -16.98 -5.75
CA HIS A 40 -0.05 -15.62 -6.19
C HIS A 40 0.23 -14.80 -4.93
N LYS A 41 1.35 -14.10 -4.91
CA LYS A 41 1.61 -13.12 -3.87
C LYS A 41 0.65 -11.96 -4.12
N LEU A 42 -0.16 -11.65 -3.10
CA LEU A 42 -1.09 -10.53 -3.13
C LEU A 42 -0.42 -9.31 -2.49
N ILE A 43 -0.69 -8.17 -3.04
CA ILE A 43 -0.16 -6.88 -2.60
C ILE A 43 -1.32 -6.07 -2.03
N THR A 44 -1.17 -5.62 -0.79
CA THR A 44 -2.04 -4.59 -0.22
C THR A 44 -1.27 -3.28 -0.19
N ASP A 45 -1.79 -2.28 -0.87
CA ASP A 45 -1.20 -0.94 -0.85
C ASP A 45 -1.70 -0.14 0.36
N THR A 46 -0.77 0.36 1.14
CA THR A 46 -1.05 1.14 2.36
C THR A 46 -0.68 2.62 2.22
N THR A 47 -0.40 3.08 1.00
CA THR A 47 0.04 4.46 0.77
C THR A 47 -0.97 5.49 1.26
N LEU A 48 -2.26 5.25 1.06
CA LEU A 48 -3.32 6.16 1.51
C LEU A 48 -3.67 5.99 2.99
N ARG A 49 -3.12 4.98 3.66
CA ARG A 49 -3.23 4.76 5.10
C ARG A 49 -1.94 5.13 5.82
N ASP A 50 -0.94 4.26 5.82
CA ASP A 50 0.32 4.48 6.52
C ASP A 50 1.16 5.57 5.85
N GLY A 51 1.18 5.59 4.53
CA GLY A 51 1.85 6.64 3.76
C GLY A 51 1.29 8.03 4.04
N ALA A 52 0.03 8.14 4.45
CA ALA A 52 -0.58 9.43 4.84
C ALA A 52 0.07 10.07 6.08
N GLN A 53 0.93 9.36 6.81
CA GLN A 53 1.77 9.92 7.87
C GLN A 53 2.96 10.71 7.30
N ASP A 54 3.36 10.45 6.06
CA ASP A 54 4.36 11.27 5.37
C ASP A 54 3.72 12.59 4.91
N PRO A 55 4.31 13.75 5.24
CA PRO A 55 3.74 15.05 4.85
C PRO A 55 3.48 15.19 3.36
N ARG A 56 4.26 14.53 2.52
CA ARG A 56 4.08 14.58 1.05
C ARG A 56 2.80 13.89 0.60
N VAL A 57 2.45 12.78 1.23
CA VAL A 57 1.23 12.02 0.94
C VAL A 57 0.02 12.65 1.66
N ALA A 58 0.22 13.16 2.87
CA ALA A 58 -0.82 13.87 3.64
C ALA A 58 -1.38 15.09 2.89
N LEU A 59 -0.58 15.69 2.01
CA LEU A 59 -0.96 16.83 1.16
C LEU A 59 -1.70 16.42 -0.13
N PHE A 60 -1.89 15.13 -0.38
CA PHE A 60 -2.65 14.70 -1.56
C PHE A 60 -4.06 15.28 -1.51
N SER A 61 -4.43 15.97 -2.59
CA SER A 61 -5.82 16.34 -2.81
C SER A 61 -6.69 15.10 -3.00
N ASN A 62 -7.99 15.23 -2.83
CA ASN A 62 -8.90 14.13 -3.08
C ASN A 62 -8.77 13.62 -4.53
N ASP A 63 -8.63 14.52 -5.51
CA ASP A 63 -8.43 14.14 -6.91
C ASP A 63 -7.12 13.37 -7.12
N ALA A 64 -6.04 13.74 -6.40
CA ALA A 64 -4.78 13.02 -6.47
C ALA A 64 -4.93 11.59 -5.90
N LYS A 65 -5.70 11.40 -4.83
CA LYS A 65 -6.01 10.08 -4.26
C LYS A 65 -6.79 9.21 -5.26
N LEU A 66 -7.81 9.81 -5.91
CA LEU A 66 -8.59 9.10 -6.92
C LEU A 66 -7.72 8.70 -8.11
N LYS A 67 -6.90 9.61 -8.60
CA LYS A 67 -5.96 9.32 -9.69
C LYS A 67 -4.94 8.25 -9.32
N TYR A 68 -4.46 8.26 -8.07
CA TYR A 68 -3.57 7.23 -7.57
C TYR A 68 -4.22 5.86 -7.61
N PHE A 69 -5.46 5.75 -7.15
CA PHE A 69 -6.23 4.51 -7.20
C PHE A 69 -6.45 4.02 -8.65
N ASP A 70 -6.81 4.94 -9.55
CA ASP A 70 -6.97 4.64 -10.96
C ASP A 70 -5.66 4.11 -11.59
N LEU A 71 -4.50 4.63 -11.17
CA LEU A 71 -3.19 4.16 -11.62
C LEU A 71 -2.87 2.76 -11.07
N LEU A 72 -3.21 2.46 -9.82
CA LEU A 72 -3.04 1.11 -9.26
C LEU A 72 -3.90 0.10 -9.98
N HIS A 73 -5.14 0.45 -10.33
CA HIS A 73 -6.01 -0.38 -11.13
C HIS A 73 -5.41 -0.66 -12.53
N GLN A 74 -4.87 0.36 -13.17
CA GLN A 74 -4.19 0.19 -14.46
C GLN A 74 -2.93 -0.68 -14.34
N LEU A 75 -2.17 -0.52 -13.27
CA LEU A 75 -0.97 -1.32 -13.00
C LEU A 75 -1.32 -2.78 -12.76
N ASP A 76 -2.40 -3.06 -12.02
CA ASP A 76 -2.89 -4.42 -11.78
C ASP A 76 -3.37 -5.09 -13.07
N ASN A 77 -3.92 -4.32 -13.99
CA ASN A 77 -4.39 -4.78 -15.30
C ASN A 77 -5.33 -6.01 -15.22
N GLY A 78 -6.15 -6.06 -14.16
CA GLY A 78 -7.13 -7.13 -13.95
C GLY A 78 -6.55 -8.46 -13.44
N THR A 79 -5.29 -8.48 -13.03
CA THR A 79 -4.64 -9.70 -12.52
C THR A 79 -5.06 -10.03 -11.09
N GLY A 80 -5.52 -9.05 -10.32
CA GLY A 80 -5.81 -9.18 -8.88
C GLY A 80 -4.54 -9.32 -8.03
N CYS A 81 -3.36 -9.04 -8.59
CA CYS A 81 -2.11 -9.05 -7.84
C CYS A 81 -2.09 -7.92 -6.81
N ILE A 82 -2.59 -6.74 -7.17
CA ILE A 82 -2.86 -5.67 -6.22
C ILE A 82 -4.26 -5.91 -5.65
N GLU A 83 -4.31 -6.66 -4.55
CA GLU A 83 -5.57 -7.12 -3.97
C GLU A 83 -6.38 -5.97 -3.39
N ALA A 84 -5.73 -5.08 -2.63
CA ALA A 84 -6.43 -4.04 -1.89
C ALA A 84 -5.62 -2.74 -1.78
N VAL A 85 -6.37 -1.64 -1.62
CA VAL A 85 -5.86 -0.33 -1.20
C VAL A 85 -6.51 0.03 0.13
N GLU A 86 -5.69 0.37 1.11
CA GLU A 86 -6.16 0.75 2.44
C GLU A 86 -6.27 2.27 2.59
N VAL A 87 -7.39 2.72 3.14
CA VAL A 87 -7.64 4.14 3.42
C VAL A 87 -8.07 4.35 4.87
N PHE A 88 -7.73 5.51 5.44
CA PHE A 88 -8.28 5.96 6.71
C PHE A 88 -9.55 6.77 6.54
N ILE A 89 -10.46 6.63 7.51
CA ILE A 89 -11.68 7.42 7.59
C ILE A 89 -11.73 8.13 8.95
N TYR A 90 -11.44 9.43 8.95
CA TYR A 90 -11.49 10.28 10.14
C TYR A 90 -12.41 11.49 9.97
N GLN A 91 -12.57 11.98 8.75
CA GLN A 91 -13.24 13.22 8.44
C GLN A 91 -14.24 13.04 7.30
N LYS A 92 -15.20 13.94 7.20
CA LYS A 92 -16.19 13.93 6.12
C LYS A 92 -15.58 13.88 4.71
N ARG A 93 -14.43 14.54 4.52
CA ARG A 93 -13.73 14.49 3.23
C ARG A 93 -13.22 13.07 2.91
N ASP A 94 -12.89 12.28 3.93
CA ASP A 94 -12.38 10.93 3.72
C ASP A 94 -13.53 10.02 3.31
N ILE A 95 -14.74 10.22 3.88
CA ILE A 95 -15.97 9.54 3.46
C ILE A 95 -16.25 9.83 1.99
N TRP A 96 -16.23 11.10 1.59
CA TRP A 96 -16.41 11.49 0.20
C TRP A 96 -15.38 10.80 -0.72
N THR A 97 -14.11 10.75 -0.31
CA THR A 97 -13.07 10.06 -1.07
C THR A 97 -13.39 8.57 -1.20
N LEU A 98 -13.78 7.92 -0.10
CA LEU A 98 -14.17 6.51 -0.11
C LEU A 98 -15.33 6.24 -1.07
N GLU A 99 -16.40 7.04 -0.99
CA GLU A 99 -17.54 6.93 -1.90
C GLU A 99 -17.10 7.00 -3.37
N LYS A 100 -16.22 7.96 -3.69
CA LYS A 100 -15.70 8.13 -5.06
C LYS A 100 -14.77 6.99 -5.50
N LEU A 101 -14.02 6.37 -4.59
CA LEU A 101 -13.26 5.17 -4.88
C LEU A 101 -14.19 3.99 -5.18
N LEU A 102 -15.23 3.80 -4.38
CA LEU A 102 -16.22 2.73 -4.56
C LEU A 102 -17.04 2.91 -5.85
N GLU A 103 -17.39 4.14 -6.21
CA GLU A 103 -18.09 4.46 -7.47
C GLU A 103 -17.31 4.01 -8.73
N ARG A 104 -15.99 3.79 -8.64
CA ARG A 104 -15.20 3.25 -9.76
C ARG A 104 -15.64 1.84 -10.16
N GLY A 105 -16.17 1.06 -9.22
CA GLY A 105 -16.64 -0.30 -9.48
C GLY A 105 -15.57 -1.28 -9.92
N TYR A 106 -14.29 -1.00 -9.62
CA TYR A 106 -13.20 -1.90 -9.95
C TYR A 106 -13.27 -3.18 -9.14
N ALA A 107 -13.05 -4.33 -9.79
CA ALA A 107 -12.91 -5.60 -9.07
C ALA A 107 -11.62 -5.63 -8.25
N TYR A 108 -10.55 -5.03 -8.78
CA TYR A 108 -9.25 -4.86 -8.14
C TYR A 108 -8.61 -3.52 -8.51
N PRO A 109 -7.86 -2.91 -7.58
CA PRO A 109 -7.77 -3.29 -6.16
C PRO A 109 -9.09 -3.02 -5.41
N GLN A 110 -9.38 -3.84 -4.41
CA GLN A 110 -10.50 -3.61 -3.50
C GLN A 110 -10.17 -2.46 -2.56
N VAL A 111 -11.16 -1.71 -2.15
CA VAL A 111 -10.98 -0.65 -1.14
C VAL A 111 -11.26 -1.22 0.25
N THR A 112 -10.26 -1.17 1.11
CA THR A 112 -10.39 -1.52 2.52
C THR A 112 -10.20 -0.29 3.38
N THR A 113 -10.88 -0.25 4.51
CA THR A 113 -10.87 0.91 5.39
C THR A 113 -10.31 0.57 6.76
N TRP A 114 -9.59 1.51 7.32
CA TRP A 114 -9.12 1.46 8.69
C TRP A 114 -9.69 2.62 9.48
N THR A 115 -10.09 2.31 10.72
CA THR A 115 -10.57 3.30 11.66
C THR A 115 -10.04 2.99 13.05
N ARG A 116 -10.07 3.97 13.95
CA ARG A 116 -9.69 3.76 15.35
C ARG A 116 -10.79 2.95 16.04
N ALA A 117 -10.40 2.11 17.01
CA ALA A 117 -11.32 1.30 17.81
C ALA A 117 -12.07 2.15 18.86
N ILE A 118 -12.67 3.26 18.44
CA ILE A 118 -13.53 4.11 19.28
C ILE A 118 -14.94 4.14 18.72
N PRO A 119 -15.97 4.16 19.56
CA PRO A 119 -17.39 4.01 19.13
C PRO A 119 -17.80 4.98 18.04
N LYS A 120 -17.37 6.23 18.11
CA LYS A 120 -17.69 7.26 17.13
C LYS A 120 -17.17 6.92 15.72
N ASP A 121 -15.94 6.48 15.63
CA ASP A 121 -15.30 6.20 14.33
C ASP A 121 -15.86 4.90 13.73
N ILE A 122 -16.10 3.89 14.58
CA ILE A 122 -16.75 2.64 14.17
C ILE A 122 -18.16 2.91 13.63
N LYS A 123 -18.93 3.78 14.29
CA LYS A 123 -20.25 4.15 13.83
C LYS A 123 -20.22 4.78 12.44
N THR A 124 -19.28 5.69 12.20
CA THR A 124 -19.09 6.34 10.89
C THR A 124 -18.76 5.34 9.77
N LEU A 125 -18.14 4.22 10.10
CA LEU A 125 -17.79 3.18 9.13
C LEU A 125 -18.97 2.28 8.76
N ILE A 126 -19.94 2.12 9.66
CA ILE A 126 -21.10 1.21 9.49
C ILE A 126 -22.30 1.92 8.83
N GLU A 127 -22.43 3.23 9.04
CA GLU A 127 -23.46 4.08 8.42
C GLU A 127 -23.11 4.43 6.97
#